data_6d17e04f3f4d9907a6cf7dc73a0c9961
#
_entry.id   6d17e04f3f4d9907a6cf7dc73a0c9961
#
_cell.length_a   1.000
_cell.length_b   1.000
_cell.length_c   1.000
_cell.angle_alpha   90.00
_cell.angle_beta   90.00
_cell.angle_gamma   90.00
#
_symmetry.space_group_name_H-M   'P 1'
#
loop_
_entity.id
_entity.type
_entity.pdbx_description
1 polymer ?
#
loop_
_entity_poly.entity_id
_entity_poly.type
_entity_poly.pdbx_seq_one_letter_code
_entity_poly.pdbx_strand_id
1 'polypeptide(L)'
;MDFNDTPEEAKFRKKCRDWLEKNATYKDESTPQNDDFANANKMKAAKEWQKKKYEAGWAMLHWPKEYGGIGASSMERIIWANEEAKFDVPKGIFEIGLGMCGPVMMEYATEEQKERYLPPMAEGKEIWCQLFSEPSAGSDVAGLRSKAVQDGDKWIINGQKVWTSGAHFSDFGILVVRHDPNLEKHKGMTFFFVDMKSPGIEVKPIKQ
;
A
#
# COMPACT_ATOMS: atom_id res chain seq x y z
N MET A 1 2.31 29.87 15.63
CA MET A 1 1.65 28.60 15.26
C MET A 1 1.70 27.74 16.49
N ASP A 2 0.58 27.25 16.98
CA ASP A 2 0.53 26.37 18.15
C ASP A 2 0.63 24.92 17.68
N PHE A 3 1.59 24.17 18.21
CA PHE A 3 1.84 22.77 17.90
C PHE A 3 1.45 21.83 19.06
N ASN A 4 0.78 22.38 20.08
CA ASN A 4 0.29 21.58 21.19
C ASN A 4 -0.96 20.81 20.77
N ASP A 5 -1.09 19.58 21.29
CA ASP A 5 -2.29 18.80 21.08
C ASP A 5 -3.51 19.47 21.77
N THR A 6 -4.66 19.39 21.13
CA THR A 6 -5.94 19.61 21.82
C THR A 6 -6.17 18.53 22.88
N PRO A 7 -7.08 18.69 23.83
CA PRO A 7 -7.40 17.66 24.81
C PRO A 7 -7.78 16.31 24.19
N GLU A 8 -8.52 16.34 23.07
CA GLU A 8 -8.93 15.14 22.31
C GLU A 8 -7.73 14.47 21.65
N GLU A 9 -6.86 15.25 21.02
CA GLU A 9 -5.62 14.76 20.37
C GLU A 9 -4.66 14.19 21.43
N ALA A 10 -4.50 14.83 22.57
CA ALA A 10 -3.68 14.33 23.67
C ALA A 10 -4.21 12.98 24.21
N LYS A 11 -5.54 12.84 24.32
CA LYS A 11 -6.18 11.57 24.70
C LYS A 11 -5.93 10.49 23.67
N PHE A 12 -6.05 10.81 22.38
CA PHE A 12 -5.78 9.88 21.29
C PHE A 12 -4.29 9.48 21.28
N ARG A 13 -3.37 10.43 21.41
CA ARG A 13 -1.93 10.18 21.51
C ARG A 13 -1.60 9.23 22.67
N LYS A 14 -2.21 9.47 23.84
CA LYS A 14 -2.03 8.57 24.98
C LYS A 14 -2.50 7.15 24.65
N LYS A 15 -3.65 6.99 24.01
CA LYS A 15 -4.17 5.69 23.58
C LYS A 15 -3.21 4.97 22.63
N CYS A 16 -2.63 5.69 21.65
CA CYS A 16 -1.63 5.17 20.73
C CYS A 16 -0.40 4.68 21.48
N ARG A 17 0.15 5.51 22.34
CA ARG A 17 1.35 5.22 23.14
C ARG A 17 1.14 4.03 24.06
N ASP A 18 0.06 4.01 24.84
CA ASP A 18 -0.25 2.91 25.76
C ASP A 18 -0.35 1.55 25.03
N TRP A 19 -0.85 1.56 23.79
CA TRP A 19 -0.90 0.33 22.98
C TRP A 19 0.47 -0.05 22.43
N LEU A 20 1.23 0.91 21.92
CA LEU A 20 2.57 0.69 21.37
C LEU A 20 3.53 0.17 22.43
N GLU A 21 3.55 0.76 23.64
CA GLU A 21 4.39 0.33 24.76
C GLU A 21 4.13 -1.13 25.19
N LYS A 22 2.89 -1.60 25.04
CA LYS A 22 2.53 -3.00 25.35
C LYS A 22 2.89 -3.98 24.24
N ASN A 23 3.11 -3.51 23.01
CA ASN A 23 3.17 -4.37 21.83
C ASN A 23 4.48 -4.28 21.06
N ALA A 24 5.31 -3.28 21.33
CA ALA A 24 6.57 -3.03 20.63
C ALA A 24 7.64 -2.52 21.60
N THR A 25 8.90 -2.61 21.18
CA THR A 25 10.06 -2.11 21.92
C THR A 25 10.45 -0.74 21.38
N TYR A 26 10.86 0.19 22.24
CA TYR A 26 11.42 1.46 21.80
C TYR A 26 12.65 1.25 20.94
N LYS A 27 12.85 2.12 19.96
CA LYS A 27 14.04 2.11 19.12
C LYS A 27 15.28 2.36 19.97
N ASP A 28 16.31 1.58 19.69
CA ASP A 28 17.68 1.92 20.08
C ASP A 28 18.30 2.76 18.95
N GLU A 29 18.59 4.04 19.24
CA GLU A 29 19.16 4.98 18.25
C GLU A 29 20.53 4.53 17.73
N SER A 30 21.21 3.63 18.44
CA SER A 30 22.50 3.06 18.02
C SER A 30 22.37 1.97 16.97
N THR A 31 21.19 1.41 16.75
CA THR A 31 20.97 0.31 15.80
C THR A 31 20.69 0.86 14.39
N PRO A 32 21.55 0.58 13.38
CA PRO A 32 21.30 0.98 12.01
C PRO A 32 19.98 0.39 11.50
N GLN A 33 19.12 1.22 10.93
CA GLN A 33 17.93 0.73 10.23
C GLN A 33 18.40 0.07 8.94
N ASN A 34 18.09 -1.19 8.79
CA ASN A 34 18.34 -1.94 7.57
C ASN A 34 16.99 -2.28 6.93
N ASP A 35 16.68 -1.62 5.82
CA ASP A 35 15.42 -1.75 5.08
C ASP A 35 15.45 -2.90 4.04
N ASP A 36 16.25 -3.94 4.27
CA ASP A 36 16.28 -5.12 3.41
C ASP A 36 15.00 -5.94 3.54
N PHE A 37 13.98 -5.58 2.79
CA PHE A 37 12.69 -6.27 2.72
C PHE A 37 12.76 -7.63 2.00
N ALA A 38 13.88 -7.96 1.36
CA ALA A 38 14.11 -9.29 0.78
C ALA A 38 14.39 -10.34 1.84
N ASN A 39 14.68 -9.95 3.08
CA ASN A 39 14.93 -10.87 4.18
C ASN A 39 13.63 -11.52 4.69
N ALA A 40 13.54 -12.84 4.56
CA ALA A 40 12.35 -13.61 4.94
C ALA A 40 11.93 -13.43 6.42
N ASN A 41 12.87 -13.24 7.34
CA ASN A 41 12.55 -13.00 8.75
C ASN A 41 11.92 -11.63 8.95
N LYS A 42 12.39 -10.61 8.23
CA LYS A 42 11.80 -9.26 8.28
C LYS A 42 10.41 -9.25 7.68
N MET A 43 10.22 -9.95 6.56
CA MET A 43 8.89 -10.09 5.96
C MET A 43 7.91 -10.78 6.91
N LYS A 44 8.33 -11.83 7.59
CA LYS A 44 7.52 -12.51 8.60
C LYS A 44 7.17 -11.57 9.74
N ALA A 45 8.16 -10.88 10.31
CA ALA A 45 7.93 -9.91 11.39
C ALA A 45 6.98 -8.78 10.97
N ALA A 46 7.08 -8.30 9.72
CA ALA A 46 6.19 -7.28 9.20
C ALA A 46 4.74 -7.77 9.05
N LYS A 47 4.54 -8.99 8.58
CA LYS A 47 3.21 -9.61 8.49
C LYS A 47 2.60 -9.82 9.89
N GLU A 48 3.39 -10.26 10.85
CA GLU A 48 2.96 -10.44 12.24
C GLU A 48 2.60 -9.09 12.89
N TRP A 49 3.41 -8.05 12.66
CA TRP A 49 3.12 -6.69 13.13
C TRP A 49 1.85 -6.11 12.51
N GLN A 50 1.69 -6.27 11.19
CA GLN A 50 0.49 -5.80 10.49
C GLN A 50 -0.77 -6.51 10.98
N LYS A 51 -0.69 -7.83 11.17
CA LYS A 51 -1.79 -8.61 11.75
C LYS A 51 -2.15 -8.14 13.16
N LYS A 52 -1.16 -7.90 14.02
CA LYS A 52 -1.37 -7.37 15.36
C LYS A 52 -2.06 -6.00 15.35
N LYS A 53 -1.64 -5.11 14.44
CA LYS A 53 -2.32 -3.82 14.23
C LYS A 53 -3.74 -4.01 13.73
N TYR A 54 -3.97 -4.93 12.82
CA TYR A 54 -5.29 -5.23 12.27
C TYR A 54 -6.26 -5.69 13.36
N GLU A 55 -5.87 -6.69 14.15
CA GLU A 55 -6.67 -7.23 15.26
C GLU A 55 -7.01 -6.18 16.33
N ALA A 56 -6.16 -5.19 16.50
CA ALA A 56 -6.35 -4.09 17.45
C ALA A 56 -7.00 -2.83 16.86
N GLY A 57 -7.34 -2.82 15.55
CA GLY A 57 -7.95 -1.69 14.87
C GLY A 57 -6.99 -0.56 14.48
N TRP A 58 -5.68 -0.79 14.49
CA TRP A 58 -4.65 0.21 14.16
C TRP A 58 -4.11 0.11 12.72
N ALA A 59 -4.50 -0.92 11.96
CA ALA A 59 -3.93 -1.15 10.63
C ALA A 59 -4.44 -0.18 9.56
N MET A 60 -5.72 0.17 9.58
CA MET A 60 -6.39 0.97 8.55
C MET A 60 -7.03 2.22 9.14
N LEU A 61 -6.25 3.04 9.84
CA LEU A 61 -6.77 4.21 10.57
C LEU A 61 -7.66 5.12 9.71
N HIS A 62 -7.28 5.36 8.46
CA HIS A 62 -7.96 6.27 7.54
C HIS A 62 -9.09 5.63 6.73
N TRP A 63 -9.23 4.31 6.77
CA TRP A 63 -10.31 3.65 6.04
C TRP A 63 -11.67 3.94 6.70
N PRO A 64 -12.74 3.99 5.91
CA PRO A 64 -14.09 4.03 6.44
C PRO A 64 -14.40 2.86 7.37
N LYS A 65 -15.31 3.05 8.31
CA LYS A 65 -15.67 2.01 9.29
C LYS A 65 -16.25 0.75 8.65
N GLU A 66 -16.96 0.91 7.54
CA GLU A 66 -17.52 -0.19 6.75
C GLU A 66 -16.46 -1.14 6.19
N TYR A 67 -15.23 -0.64 5.99
CA TYR A 67 -14.08 -1.44 5.55
C TYR A 67 -13.09 -1.76 6.70
N GLY A 68 -13.54 -1.64 7.94
CA GLY A 68 -12.76 -2.00 9.13
C GLY A 68 -11.80 -0.93 9.63
N GLY A 69 -11.81 0.27 9.04
CA GLY A 69 -11.07 1.44 9.54
C GLY A 69 -11.78 2.11 10.71
N ILE A 70 -11.17 3.13 11.27
CA ILE A 70 -11.79 3.98 12.30
C ILE A 70 -12.22 5.35 11.76
N GLY A 71 -11.96 5.63 10.49
CA GLY A 71 -12.22 6.94 9.88
C GLY A 71 -11.41 8.06 10.52
N ALA A 72 -10.16 7.77 10.91
CA ALA A 72 -9.29 8.71 11.60
C ALA A 72 -9.05 9.98 10.78
N SER A 73 -9.09 11.11 11.45
CA SER A 73 -8.71 12.42 10.90
C SER A 73 -7.23 12.43 10.45
N SER A 74 -6.87 13.40 9.63
CA SER A 74 -5.47 13.59 9.23
C SER A 74 -4.55 13.81 10.44
N MET A 75 -5.04 14.52 11.47
CA MET A 75 -4.27 14.77 12.69
C MET A 75 -4.07 13.48 13.49
N GLU A 76 -5.10 12.66 13.66
CA GLU A 76 -4.98 11.38 14.36
C GLU A 76 -3.99 10.43 13.63
N ARG A 77 -3.96 10.46 12.30
CA ARG A 77 -2.96 9.71 11.52
C ARG A 77 -1.54 10.20 11.76
N ILE A 78 -1.34 11.53 11.84
CA ILE A 78 -0.04 12.14 12.16
C ILE A 78 0.37 11.75 13.59
N ILE A 79 -0.54 11.81 14.54
CA ILE A 79 -0.30 11.42 15.94
C ILE A 79 0.15 9.95 16.00
N TRP A 80 -0.58 9.04 15.33
CA TRP A 80 -0.19 7.63 15.26
C TRP A 80 1.22 7.47 14.68
N ALA A 81 1.49 8.08 13.52
CA ALA A 81 2.78 7.98 12.86
C ALA A 81 3.93 8.51 13.74
N ASN A 82 3.71 9.61 14.45
CA ASN A 82 4.69 10.18 15.39
C ASN A 82 4.95 9.26 16.59
N GLU A 83 3.92 8.63 17.14
CA GLU A 83 4.11 7.69 18.24
C GLU A 83 4.77 6.39 17.77
N GLU A 84 4.29 5.78 16.66
CA GLU A 84 4.87 4.54 16.10
C GLU A 84 6.33 4.74 15.67
N ALA A 85 6.71 5.95 15.25
CA ALA A 85 8.08 6.27 14.87
C ALA A 85 9.12 6.07 15.97
N LYS A 86 8.71 6.07 17.24
CA LYS A 86 9.57 5.89 18.41
C LYS A 86 9.92 4.42 18.69
N PHE A 87 9.21 3.48 18.03
CA PHE A 87 9.33 2.04 18.29
C PHE A 87 10.05 1.33 17.15
N ASP A 88 10.76 0.26 17.50
CA ASP A 88 11.40 -0.63 16.53
C ASP A 88 10.35 -1.60 15.97
N VAL A 89 9.70 -1.17 14.91
CA VAL A 89 8.64 -1.91 14.23
C VAL A 89 8.88 -1.93 12.72
N PRO A 90 8.52 -3.02 12.01
CA PRO A 90 8.68 -3.10 10.56
C PRO A 90 7.77 -2.09 9.86
N LYS A 91 8.31 -1.35 8.89
CA LYS A 91 7.63 -0.34 8.07
C LYS A 91 7.88 -0.57 6.59
N GLY A 92 7.13 0.11 5.71
CA GLY A 92 7.41 0.21 4.28
C GLY A 92 6.85 -0.92 3.41
N ILE A 93 6.20 -1.95 3.98
CA ILE A 93 5.73 -3.12 3.22
C ILE A 93 4.26 -2.99 2.80
N PHE A 94 3.42 -2.47 3.69
CA PHE A 94 1.96 -2.42 3.47
C PHE A 94 1.43 -1.05 3.09
N GLU A 95 2.25 0.00 3.13
CA GLU A 95 1.84 1.38 2.95
C GLU A 95 1.25 1.64 1.56
N ILE A 96 1.80 1.02 0.50
CA ILE A 96 1.26 1.13 -0.86
C ILE A 96 -0.12 0.47 -0.94
N GLY A 97 -0.25 -0.75 -0.41
CA GLY A 97 -1.53 -1.45 -0.36
C GLY A 97 -2.59 -0.65 0.39
N LEU A 98 -2.31 -0.32 1.64
CA LEU A 98 -3.26 0.34 2.54
C LEU A 98 -3.53 1.81 2.17
N GLY A 99 -2.50 2.53 1.73
CA GLY A 99 -2.59 3.98 1.48
C GLY A 99 -2.94 4.37 0.05
N MET A 100 -2.78 3.48 -0.92
CA MET A 100 -3.01 3.77 -2.34
C MET A 100 -3.97 2.76 -2.98
N CYS A 101 -3.67 1.44 -2.93
CA CYS A 101 -4.47 0.44 -3.61
C CYS A 101 -5.85 0.27 -2.96
N GLY A 102 -5.91 0.17 -1.63
CA GLY A 102 -7.16 0.04 -0.88
C GLY A 102 -8.14 1.19 -1.14
N PRO A 103 -7.75 2.46 -1.02
CA PRO A 103 -8.61 3.60 -1.36
C PRO A 103 -9.15 3.57 -2.78
N VAL A 104 -8.33 3.20 -3.78
CA VAL A 104 -8.79 3.05 -5.17
C VAL A 104 -9.81 1.92 -5.30
N MET A 105 -9.60 0.79 -4.61
CA MET A 105 -10.57 -0.31 -4.60
C MET A 105 -11.89 0.10 -3.96
N MET A 106 -11.85 0.76 -2.82
CA MET A 106 -13.07 1.21 -2.12
C MET A 106 -13.94 2.10 -3.01
N GLU A 107 -13.32 2.91 -3.88
CA GLU A 107 -14.03 3.84 -4.77
C GLU A 107 -14.51 3.17 -6.07
N TYR A 108 -13.69 2.32 -6.71
CA TYR A 108 -13.91 1.89 -8.10
C TYR A 108 -14.11 0.39 -8.31
N ALA A 109 -13.81 -0.45 -7.33
CA ALA A 109 -13.96 -1.88 -7.47
C ALA A 109 -15.41 -2.33 -7.29
N THR A 110 -15.75 -3.51 -7.82
CA THR A 110 -17.03 -4.17 -7.54
C THR A 110 -17.07 -4.64 -6.08
N GLU A 111 -18.26 -4.85 -5.52
CA GLU A 111 -18.39 -5.35 -4.13
C GLU A 111 -17.69 -6.69 -3.96
N GLU A 112 -17.80 -7.60 -4.94
CA GLU A 112 -17.09 -8.88 -4.94
C GLU A 112 -15.57 -8.71 -4.86
N GLN A 113 -15.01 -7.74 -5.61
CA GLN A 113 -13.58 -7.43 -5.56
C GLN A 113 -13.17 -6.82 -4.21
N LYS A 114 -13.99 -5.94 -3.64
CA LYS A 114 -13.76 -5.36 -2.32
C LYS A 114 -13.74 -6.43 -1.24
N GLU A 115 -14.73 -7.32 -1.23
CA GLU A 115 -14.82 -8.46 -0.29
C GLU A 115 -13.61 -9.39 -0.44
N ARG A 116 -13.15 -9.62 -1.66
CA ARG A 116 -11.99 -10.50 -1.94
C ARG A 116 -10.66 -9.90 -1.51
N TYR A 117 -10.43 -8.62 -1.78
CA TYR A 117 -9.09 -8.05 -1.69
C TYR A 117 -8.83 -7.16 -0.48
N LEU A 118 -9.82 -6.42 0.01
CA LEU A 118 -9.59 -5.47 1.12
C LEU A 118 -9.23 -6.16 2.45
N PRO A 119 -9.93 -7.25 2.90
CA PRO A 119 -9.60 -7.87 4.17
C PRO A 119 -8.19 -8.47 4.21
N PRO A 120 -7.73 -9.29 3.25
CA PRO A 120 -6.38 -9.85 3.29
C PRO A 120 -5.27 -8.81 3.10
N MET A 121 -5.53 -7.70 2.38
CA MET A 121 -4.64 -6.55 2.30
C MET A 121 -4.50 -5.89 3.68
N ALA A 122 -5.60 -5.63 4.36
CA ALA A 122 -5.62 -4.99 5.66
C ALA A 122 -4.94 -5.82 6.76
N GLU A 123 -5.15 -7.13 6.74
CA GLU A 123 -4.55 -8.09 7.67
C GLU A 123 -3.05 -8.31 7.43
N GLY A 124 -2.53 -7.91 6.25
CA GLY A 124 -1.14 -8.13 5.87
C GLY A 124 -0.86 -9.53 5.30
N LYS A 125 -1.90 -10.26 4.90
CA LYS A 125 -1.76 -11.55 4.20
C LYS A 125 -1.27 -11.36 2.77
N GLU A 126 -1.79 -10.34 2.08
CA GLU A 126 -1.47 -10.00 0.70
C GLU A 126 -0.80 -8.63 0.61
N ILE A 127 0.30 -8.57 -0.11
CA ILE A 127 1.08 -7.36 -0.32
C ILE A 127 0.77 -6.83 -1.71
N TRP A 128 0.57 -5.52 -1.82
CA TRP A 128 0.20 -4.84 -3.05
C TRP A 128 1.23 -3.82 -3.48
N CYS A 129 1.49 -3.73 -4.78
CA CYS A 129 2.35 -2.71 -5.38
C CYS A 129 1.59 -1.85 -6.41
N GLN A 130 2.24 -0.77 -6.85
CA GLN A 130 1.68 0.18 -7.80
C GLN A 130 2.49 0.18 -9.11
N LEU A 131 1.89 -0.30 -10.20
CA LEU A 131 2.50 -0.46 -11.51
C LEU A 131 2.08 0.71 -12.43
N PHE A 132 2.64 1.90 -12.19
CA PHE A 132 2.27 3.13 -12.91
C PHE A 132 3.37 3.61 -13.84
N SER A 133 4.53 3.98 -13.28
CA SER A 133 5.63 4.60 -14.02
C SER A 133 6.22 3.67 -15.09
N GLU A 134 6.64 4.27 -16.19
CA GLU A 134 7.34 3.61 -17.28
C GLU A 134 8.67 4.30 -17.56
N PRO A 135 9.62 3.70 -18.30
CA PRO A 135 10.89 4.37 -18.65
C PRO A 135 10.70 5.73 -19.30
N SER A 136 9.58 5.92 -20.02
CA SER A 136 9.24 7.17 -20.73
C SER A 136 8.13 8.00 -20.08
N ALA A 137 7.54 7.56 -18.97
CA ALA A 137 6.38 8.20 -18.36
C ALA A 137 6.44 8.08 -16.82
N GLY A 138 6.78 9.16 -16.16
CA GLY A 138 6.78 9.29 -14.68
C GLY A 138 5.69 10.24 -14.23
N SER A 139 6.02 11.51 -13.99
CA SER A 139 5.04 12.53 -13.57
C SER A 139 3.92 12.74 -14.60
N ASP A 140 4.21 12.63 -15.89
CA ASP A 140 3.18 12.53 -16.94
C ASP A 140 2.72 11.08 -17.11
N VAL A 141 1.92 10.59 -16.16
CA VAL A 141 1.34 9.24 -16.21
C VAL A 141 0.49 9.05 -17.49
N ALA A 142 -0.15 10.10 -17.97
CA ALA A 142 -0.94 10.04 -19.20
C ALA A 142 -0.11 9.79 -20.46
N GLY A 143 1.20 9.96 -20.38
CA GLY A 143 2.16 9.62 -21.43
C GLY A 143 2.55 8.14 -21.50
N LEU A 144 1.99 7.27 -20.66
CA LEU A 144 2.27 5.84 -20.62
C LEU A 144 1.98 5.14 -21.95
N ARG A 145 2.77 4.09 -22.24
CA ARG A 145 2.75 3.35 -23.51
C ARG A 145 2.40 1.87 -23.37
N SER A 146 2.40 1.31 -22.17
CA SER A 146 1.91 -0.05 -21.92
C SER A 146 0.47 -0.17 -22.41
N LYS A 147 0.15 -1.26 -23.12
CA LYS A 147 -1.13 -1.44 -23.82
C LYS A 147 -1.87 -2.62 -23.26
N ALA A 148 -3.20 -2.51 -23.22
CA ALA A 148 -4.10 -3.62 -23.02
C ALA A 148 -4.99 -3.75 -24.26
N VAL A 149 -5.07 -4.96 -24.82
CA VAL A 149 -5.93 -5.29 -25.95
C VAL A 149 -6.89 -6.37 -25.50
N GLN A 150 -8.18 -6.15 -25.71
CA GLN A 150 -9.19 -7.13 -25.38
C GLN A 150 -9.20 -8.26 -26.42
N ASP A 151 -9.20 -9.50 -25.95
CA ASP A 151 -9.31 -10.71 -26.75
C ASP A 151 -10.38 -11.61 -26.10
N GLY A 152 -11.60 -11.52 -26.60
CA GLY A 152 -12.76 -12.17 -26.02
C GLY A 152 -13.06 -11.67 -24.61
N ASP A 153 -13.00 -12.59 -23.65
CA ASP A 153 -13.19 -12.32 -22.20
C ASP A 153 -11.88 -11.98 -21.45
N LYS A 154 -10.77 -11.90 -22.18
CA LYS A 154 -9.44 -11.68 -21.63
C LYS A 154 -8.83 -10.37 -22.12
N TRP A 155 -7.80 -9.92 -21.39
CA TRP A 155 -6.98 -8.80 -21.78
C TRP A 155 -5.53 -9.24 -21.97
N ILE A 156 -4.96 -8.92 -23.12
CA ILE A 156 -3.54 -9.12 -23.41
C ILE A 156 -2.83 -7.80 -23.10
N ILE A 157 -1.92 -7.83 -22.10
CA ILE A 157 -1.21 -6.65 -21.63
C ILE A 157 0.26 -6.77 -22.03
N ASN A 158 0.79 -5.72 -22.68
CA ASN A 158 2.18 -5.64 -23.08
C ASN A 158 2.74 -4.27 -22.68
N GLY A 159 3.91 -4.28 -22.03
CA GLY A 159 4.60 -3.05 -21.62
C GLY A 159 5.64 -3.31 -20.56
N GLN A 160 6.23 -2.22 -20.08
CA GLN A 160 7.23 -2.26 -19.02
C GLN A 160 6.93 -1.17 -18.00
N LYS A 161 6.90 -1.54 -16.73
CA LYS A 161 6.80 -0.62 -15.59
C LYS A 161 8.15 -0.52 -14.89
N VAL A 162 8.44 0.64 -14.30
CA VAL A 162 9.68 0.89 -13.54
C VAL A 162 9.36 1.58 -12.22
N TRP A 163 10.32 1.57 -11.31
CA TRP A 163 10.21 2.20 -9.98
C TRP A 163 9.06 1.66 -9.14
N THR A 164 8.67 0.40 -9.39
CA THR A 164 7.61 -0.29 -8.65
C THR A 164 8.15 -0.83 -7.34
N SER A 165 8.09 -0.03 -6.30
CA SER A 165 8.57 -0.41 -4.97
C SER A 165 7.89 -1.69 -4.49
N GLY A 166 8.70 -2.66 -4.05
CA GLY A 166 8.20 -3.91 -3.51
C GLY A 166 7.65 -4.93 -4.52
N ALA A 167 7.72 -4.68 -5.83
CA ALA A 167 7.16 -5.59 -6.85
C ALA A 167 7.65 -7.05 -6.72
N HIS A 168 8.90 -7.25 -6.28
CA HIS A 168 9.53 -8.57 -6.20
C HIS A 168 9.00 -9.44 -5.04
N PHE A 169 8.27 -8.86 -4.09
CA PHE A 169 7.62 -9.59 -3.00
C PHE A 169 6.10 -9.35 -2.92
N SER A 170 5.54 -8.54 -3.82
CA SER A 170 4.10 -8.28 -3.86
C SER A 170 3.34 -9.48 -4.43
N ASP A 171 2.18 -9.73 -3.86
CA ASP A 171 1.23 -10.74 -4.35
C ASP A 171 0.38 -10.17 -5.49
N PHE A 172 -0.03 -8.90 -5.37
CA PHE A 172 -0.87 -8.20 -6.33
C PHE A 172 -0.35 -6.80 -6.63
N GLY A 173 -0.86 -6.21 -7.73
CA GLY A 173 -0.60 -4.82 -8.08
C GLY A 173 -1.78 -4.13 -8.72
N ILE A 174 -1.84 -2.80 -8.59
CA ILE A 174 -2.70 -1.98 -9.43
C ILE A 174 -1.90 -1.52 -10.64
N LEU A 175 -2.38 -1.87 -11.82
CA LEU A 175 -1.71 -1.62 -13.09
C LEU A 175 -2.49 -0.63 -13.92
N VAL A 176 -1.86 0.46 -14.34
CA VAL A 176 -2.43 1.43 -15.30
C VAL A 176 -1.84 1.19 -16.67
N VAL A 177 -2.71 1.05 -17.67
CA VAL A 177 -2.32 0.84 -19.07
C VAL A 177 -3.25 1.60 -20.01
N ARG A 178 -2.86 1.70 -21.28
CA ARG A 178 -3.69 2.27 -22.33
C ARG A 178 -4.47 1.17 -23.06
N HIS A 179 -5.80 1.27 -23.02
CA HIS A 179 -6.69 0.36 -23.72
C HIS A 179 -7.16 0.92 -25.07
N ASP A 180 -7.23 2.27 -25.22
CA ASP A 180 -7.56 2.89 -26.49
C ASP A 180 -6.54 3.98 -26.83
N PRO A 181 -5.71 3.77 -27.87
CA PRO A 181 -4.71 4.74 -28.30
C PRO A 181 -5.30 5.94 -29.05
N ASN A 182 -6.55 5.88 -29.50
CA ASN A 182 -7.21 6.96 -30.25
C ASN A 182 -7.84 8.01 -29.35
N LEU A 183 -8.05 7.67 -28.07
CA LEU A 183 -8.58 8.60 -27.09
C LEU A 183 -7.45 9.45 -26.49
N GLU A 184 -7.78 10.70 -26.22
CA GLU A 184 -6.86 11.67 -25.65
C GLU A 184 -6.43 11.25 -24.23
N LYS A 185 -5.11 11.26 -24.01
CA LYS A 185 -4.45 11.14 -22.68
C LYS A 185 -5.18 10.20 -21.71
N HIS A 186 -5.84 10.77 -20.70
CA HIS A 186 -6.47 10.02 -19.60
C HIS A 186 -7.66 9.16 -20.05
N LYS A 187 -8.41 9.59 -21.08
CA LYS A 187 -9.62 8.88 -21.54
C LYS A 187 -9.36 7.49 -22.11
N GLY A 188 -8.13 7.26 -22.62
CA GLY A 188 -7.74 5.96 -23.17
C GLY A 188 -7.05 5.05 -22.16
N MET A 189 -7.07 5.37 -20.87
CA MET A 189 -6.42 4.60 -19.82
C MET A 189 -7.43 3.75 -19.04
N THR A 190 -6.96 2.65 -18.48
CA THR A 190 -7.72 1.81 -17.57
C THR A 190 -6.84 1.18 -16.50
N PHE A 191 -7.48 0.68 -15.44
CA PHE A 191 -6.84 -0.01 -14.33
C PHE A 191 -7.12 -1.51 -14.37
N PHE A 192 -6.13 -2.29 -13.94
CA PHE A 192 -6.29 -3.71 -13.67
C PHE A 192 -5.76 -4.04 -12.28
N PHE A 193 -6.43 -4.94 -11.58
CA PHE A 193 -5.87 -5.66 -10.45
C PHE A 193 -5.17 -6.89 -11.01
N VAL A 194 -3.88 -7.01 -10.76
CA VAL A 194 -3.03 -8.01 -11.39
C VAL A 194 -2.40 -8.89 -10.33
N ASP A 195 -2.54 -10.22 -10.49
CA ASP A 195 -1.74 -11.18 -9.73
C ASP A 195 -0.30 -11.14 -10.25
N MET A 196 0.64 -10.74 -9.39
CA MET A 196 2.06 -10.59 -9.73
C MET A 196 2.76 -11.92 -10.09
N LYS A 197 2.11 -13.04 -9.80
CA LYS A 197 2.58 -14.40 -10.15
C LYS A 197 1.99 -14.92 -11.47
N SER A 198 1.19 -14.11 -12.16
CA SER A 198 0.60 -14.49 -13.46
C SER A 198 1.69 -14.79 -14.48
N PRO A 199 1.48 -15.83 -15.34
CA PRO A 199 2.39 -16.12 -16.44
C PRO A 199 2.60 -14.89 -17.34
N GLY A 200 3.87 -14.60 -17.70
CA GLY A 200 4.25 -13.45 -18.53
C GLY A 200 4.63 -12.19 -17.73
N ILE A 201 4.50 -12.18 -16.42
CA ILE A 201 5.04 -11.11 -15.60
C ILE A 201 6.46 -11.48 -15.16
N GLU A 202 7.42 -10.64 -15.51
CA GLU A 202 8.81 -10.74 -15.08
C GLU A 202 9.18 -9.52 -14.23
N VAL A 203 9.67 -9.76 -13.01
CA VAL A 203 10.12 -8.71 -12.11
C VAL A 203 11.65 -8.74 -11.99
N LYS A 204 12.29 -7.62 -12.34
CA LYS A 204 13.75 -7.46 -12.23
C LYS A 204 14.06 -6.39 -11.18
N PRO A 205 14.65 -6.75 -10.04
CA PRO A 205 15.09 -5.78 -9.03
C PRO A 205 16.13 -4.81 -9.62
N ILE A 206 15.95 -3.53 -9.34
CA ILE A 206 16.93 -2.49 -9.65
C ILE A 206 17.88 -2.40 -8.46
N LYS A 207 19.18 -2.61 -8.71
CA LYS A 207 20.22 -2.37 -7.71
C LYS A 207 20.58 -0.89 -7.78
N GLN A 208 20.45 -0.19 -6.68
CA GLN A 208 20.89 1.19 -6.46
C GLN A 208 22.19 1.20 -5.67
#